data_c2f511a19293511bfaf0184475638f99
#
_entry.id   c2f511a19293511bfaf0184475638f99
#
_cell.length_a   1.000
_cell.length_b   1.000
_cell.length_c   1.000
_cell.angle_alpha   90.00
_cell.angle_beta   90.00
_cell.angle_gamma   90.00
#
_symmetry.space_group_name_H-M   'P 1'
#
loop_
_entity.id
_entity.type
_entity.pdbx_description
1 polymer ?
#
loop_
_entity_poly.entity_id
_entity_poly.type
_entity_poly.pdbx_seq_one_letter_code
_entity_poly.pdbx_strand_id
1 'polypeptide(L)'
;MTNEILLAGFGGQGILFMGKMLAYFGLYENKEVSWLPSYGPEMRGGTCNCSVCVSDDPIGSPLVDTPNTLIVMNTPSYDKFIGSVVPGGTVIIDSTLVDAKCDRTDINVYYVPATALANEHDMKGLANII
;
A
#
# COMPACT_ATOMS: atom_id res chain seq x y z
N MET A 1 -0.92 6.69 -18.67
CA MET A 1 -1.48 5.86 -17.60
C MET A 1 -0.86 6.24 -16.27
N THR A 2 -1.66 6.46 -15.26
CA THR A 2 -1.19 6.85 -13.93
C THR A 2 -1.58 5.80 -12.91
N ASN A 3 -0.59 5.31 -12.15
CA ASN A 3 -0.84 4.45 -11.01
C ASN A 3 -0.76 5.28 -9.74
N GLU A 4 -1.87 5.36 -9.04
CA GLU A 4 -1.97 6.03 -7.75
C GLU A 4 -2.09 4.97 -6.67
N ILE A 5 -1.01 4.79 -5.92
CA ILE A 5 -0.84 3.68 -4.98
C ILE A 5 -0.84 4.23 -3.57
N LEU A 6 -1.70 3.68 -2.73
CA LEU A 6 -1.71 3.98 -1.31
C LEU A 6 -1.28 2.72 -0.54
N LEU A 7 -0.26 2.87 0.28
CA LEU A 7 0.24 1.79 1.13
C LEU A 7 -0.03 2.17 2.58
N ALA A 8 -0.58 1.25 3.35
CA ALA A 8 -0.98 1.53 4.73
C ALA A 8 -0.76 0.33 5.64
N GLY A 9 -0.35 0.59 6.87
CA GLY A 9 -0.09 -0.43 7.86
C GLY A 9 0.33 0.18 9.19
N PHE A 10 0.90 -0.65 10.07
CA PHE A 10 1.47 -0.18 11.32
C PHE A 10 2.87 0.39 11.11
N GLY A 11 3.28 1.30 11.96
CA GLY A 11 4.67 1.70 12.05
C GLY A 11 5.54 0.47 12.34
N GLY A 12 6.68 0.38 11.66
CA GLY A 12 7.57 -0.77 11.81
C GLY A 12 7.35 -1.90 10.80
N GLN A 13 6.28 -1.86 10.01
CA GLN A 13 6.07 -2.86 8.95
C GLN A 13 6.80 -2.53 7.65
N GLY A 14 7.53 -1.43 7.61
CA GLY A 14 8.27 -1.03 6.43
C GLY A 14 7.40 -0.45 5.32
N ILE A 15 6.27 0.16 5.67
CA ILE A 15 5.34 0.74 4.71
C ILE A 15 6.00 1.87 3.91
N LEU A 16 6.70 2.75 4.58
CA LEU A 16 7.37 3.88 3.93
C LEU A 16 8.48 3.40 3.01
N PHE A 17 9.22 2.39 3.43
CA PHE A 17 10.27 1.76 2.62
C PHE A 17 9.68 1.12 1.36
N MET A 18 8.57 0.39 1.51
CA MET A 18 7.88 -0.25 0.39
C MET A 18 7.46 0.78 -0.65
N GLY A 19 6.88 1.90 -0.22
CA GLY A 19 6.51 2.98 -1.12
C GLY A 19 7.72 3.60 -1.83
N LYS A 20 8.82 3.78 -1.10
CA LYS A 20 10.06 4.31 -1.67
C LYS A 20 10.63 3.38 -2.74
N MET A 21 10.56 2.06 -2.51
CA MET A 21 11.00 1.07 -3.50
C MET A 21 10.17 1.15 -4.77
N LEU A 22 8.85 1.28 -4.65
CA LEU A 22 7.97 1.43 -5.80
C LEU A 22 8.31 2.70 -6.59
N ALA A 23 8.62 3.79 -5.91
CA ALA A 23 9.04 5.02 -6.57
C ALA A 23 10.35 4.83 -7.34
N TYR A 24 11.32 4.14 -6.77
CA TYR A 24 12.58 3.84 -7.45
C TYR A 24 12.36 2.97 -8.69
N PHE A 25 11.48 1.97 -8.61
CA PHE A 25 11.16 1.15 -9.78
C PHE A 25 10.52 1.99 -10.88
N GLY A 26 9.66 2.93 -10.53
CA GLY A 26 9.09 3.86 -11.48
C GLY A 26 10.16 4.70 -12.18
N LEU A 27 11.13 5.21 -11.44
CA LEU A 27 12.26 5.94 -12.01
C LEU A 27 13.08 5.07 -12.96
N TYR A 28 13.28 3.81 -12.60
CA TYR A 28 13.99 2.86 -13.46
C TYR A 28 13.30 2.66 -14.80
N GLU A 29 11.96 2.74 -14.80
CA GLU A 29 11.16 2.62 -16.02
C GLU A 29 10.99 3.95 -16.75
N ASN A 30 11.72 4.98 -16.38
CA ASN A 30 11.64 6.32 -16.94
C ASN A 30 10.25 6.95 -16.81
N LYS A 31 9.58 6.68 -15.69
CA LYS A 31 8.28 7.26 -15.37
C LYS A 31 8.43 8.50 -14.50
N GLU A 32 7.40 9.34 -14.50
CA GLU A 32 7.26 10.39 -13.49
C GLU A 32 6.79 9.73 -12.19
N VAL A 33 7.45 10.04 -11.07
CA VAL A 33 7.10 9.45 -9.78
C VAL A 33 7.00 10.50 -8.70
N SER A 34 6.13 10.23 -7.70
CA SER A 34 6.13 10.97 -6.45
C SER A 34 5.99 9.99 -5.30
N TRP A 35 6.52 10.37 -4.15
CA TRP A 35 6.44 9.59 -2.92
C TRP A 35 6.17 10.56 -1.77
N LEU A 36 5.03 10.40 -1.11
CA LEU A 36 4.60 11.27 -0.02
C LEU A 36 4.26 10.42 1.19
N PRO A 37 5.17 10.33 2.17
CA PRO A 37 4.86 9.63 3.41
C PRO A 37 3.95 10.48 4.30
N SER A 38 3.06 9.81 5.02
CA SER A 38 2.22 10.46 6.03
C SER A 38 2.73 10.08 7.42
N TYR A 39 3.18 11.07 8.15
CA TYR A 39 3.59 10.92 9.54
C TYR A 39 2.55 11.59 10.43
N GLY A 40 2.19 10.91 11.51
CA GLY A 40 1.26 11.47 12.47
C GLY A 40 1.53 10.95 13.86
N PRO A 41 0.83 11.49 14.87
CA PRO A 41 0.93 10.98 16.24
C PRO A 41 0.53 9.51 16.35
N GLU A 42 -0.12 8.98 15.33
CA GLU A 42 -0.57 7.59 15.27
C GLU A 42 0.55 6.61 14.97
N MET A 43 1.76 7.05 14.66
CA MET A 43 2.85 6.15 14.28
C MET A 43 3.31 5.22 15.41
N ARG A 44 3.06 5.59 16.65
CA ARG A 44 3.38 4.73 17.80
C ARG A 44 2.18 3.86 18.13
N GLY A 45 2.19 2.62 17.62
CA GLY A 45 1.08 1.70 17.81
C GLY A 45 -0.14 2.04 16.99
N GLY A 46 -0.02 3.01 16.08
CA GLY A 46 -1.07 3.41 15.16
C GLY A 46 -0.73 3.09 13.72
N THR A 47 -1.51 3.67 12.81
CA THR A 47 -1.35 3.45 11.38
C THR A 47 -0.41 4.49 10.77
N CYS A 48 0.38 4.04 9.78
CA CYS A 48 1.09 4.94 8.90
C CYS A 48 0.72 4.63 7.46
N ASN A 49 0.91 5.59 6.57
CA ASN A 49 0.65 5.36 5.16
C ASN A 49 1.59 6.20 4.30
N CYS A 50 1.68 5.85 3.02
CA CYS A 50 2.34 6.70 2.05
C CYS A 50 1.62 6.63 0.71
N SER A 51 1.70 7.74 -0.01
CA SER A 51 1.16 7.87 -1.36
C SER A 51 2.29 7.76 -2.37
N VAL A 52 2.11 6.92 -3.38
CA VAL A 52 3.07 6.77 -4.48
C VAL A 52 2.32 6.95 -5.78
N CYS A 53 2.78 7.86 -6.61
CA CYS A 53 2.26 8.03 -7.96
C CYS A 53 3.34 7.63 -8.96
N VAL A 54 2.98 6.83 -9.94
CA VAL A 54 3.85 6.44 -11.04
C VAL A 54 3.09 6.70 -12.33
N SER A 55 3.58 7.58 -13.19
CA SER A 55 2.84 8.04 -14.35
C SER A 55 3.74 8.23 -15.55
N ASP A 56 3.15 8.12 -16.74
CA ASP A 56 3.80 8.52 -17.98
C ASP A 56 3.78 10.04 -18.16
N ASP A 57 2.90 10.73 -17.46
CA ASP A 57 2.69 12.17 -17.56
C ASP A 57 3.11 12.87 -16.26
N PRO A 58 3.36 14.18 -16.28
CA PRO A 58 3.66 14.93 -15.06
C PRO A 58 2.58 14.76 -14.00
N ILE A 59 3.00 14.62 -12.74
CA ILE A 59 2.10 14.38 -11.61
C ILE A 59 1.66 15.72 -11.04
N GLY A 60 0.35 15.98 -11.05
CA GLY A 60 -0.21 17.23 -10.56
C GLY A 60 -0.30 17.32 -9.04
N SER A 61 -0.47 16.17 -8.35
CA SER A 61 -0.54 16.12 -6.89
C SER A 61 0.10 14.84 -6.38
N PRO A 62 0.98 14.93 -5.37
CA PRO A 62 1.58 13.73 -4.76
C PRO A 62 0.64 13.02 -3.80
N LEU A 63 -0.47 13.65 -3.39
CA LEU A 63 -1.42 13.06 -2.46
C LEU A 63 -2.38 12.14 -3.20
N VAL A 64 -2.53 10.91 -2.69
CA VAL A 64 -3.45 9.92 -3.25
C VAL A 64 -4.67 9.82 -2.34
N ASP A 65 -5.78 10.38 -2.78
CA ASP A 65 -7.06 10.34 -2.05
C ASP A 65 -7.94 9.18 -2.51
N THR A 66 -7.89 8.87 -3.80
CA THR A 66 -8.72 7.82 -4.41
C THR A 66 -7.80 6.89 -5.19
N PRO A 67 -7.13 5.96 -4.49
CA PRO A 67 -6.14 5.11 -5.14
C PRO A 67 -6.77 4.14 -6.14
N ASN A 68 -6.02 3.84 -7.19
CA ASN A 68 -6.36 2.70 -8.05
C ASN A 68 -5.64 1.43 -7.60
N THR A 69 -4.70 1.54 -6.66
CA THR A 69 -4.05 0.40 -6.02
C THR A 69 -3.90 0.69 -4.53
N LEU A 70 -4.39 -0.21 -3.71
CA LEU A 70 -4.28 -0.11 -2.25
C LEU A 70 -3.58 -1.35 -1.72
N ILE A 71 -2.56 -1.13 -0.89
CA ILE A 71 -1.86 -2.21 -0.20
C ILE A 71 -2.04 -1.99 1.29
N VAL A 72 -2.68 -2.94 1.98
CA VAL A 72 -2.96 -2.83 3.41
C VAL A 72 -2.35 -4.00 4.17
N MET A 73 -1.71 -3.69 5.28
CA MET A 73 -1.02 -4.66 6.10
C MET A 73 -1.56 -4.72 7.53
N ASN A 74 -2.68 -4.06 7.81
CA ASN A 74 -3.38 -4.22 9.09
C ASN A 74 -4.87 -3.89 8.93
N THR A 75 -5.67 -4.32 9.90
CA THR A 75 -7.12 -4.13 9.86
C THR A 75 -7.56 -2.66 9.95
N PRO A 76 -7.00 -1.83 10.84
CA PRO A 76 -7.39 -0.42 10.86
C PRO A 76 -7.16 0.31 9.53
N SER A 77 -6.07 -0.01 8.84
CA SER A 77 -5.81 0.59 7.52
C SER A 77 -6.81 0.09 6.48
N TYR A 78 -7.16 -1.19 6.53
CA TYR A 78 -8.19 -1.74 5.67
C TYR A 78 -9.50 -0.99 5.85
N ASP A 79 -9.96 -0.87 7.09
CA ASP A 79 -11.23 -0.19 7.39
C ASP A 79 -11.24 1.26 6.95
N LYS A 80 -10.11 1.94 7.11
CA LYS A 80 -9.99 3.36 6.79
C LYS A 80 -10.00 3.62 5.29
N PHE A 81 -9.35 2.77 4.49
CA PHE A 81 -9.05 3.09 3.10
C PHE A 81 -9.82 2.26 2.06
N ILE A 82 -10.46 1.16 2.44
CA ILE A 82 -11.11 0.28 1.46
C ILE A 82 -12.19 1.02 0.66
N GLY A 83 -12.87 1.96 1.26
CA GLY A 83 -13.91 2.75 0.61
C GLY A 83 -13.38 3.77 -0.39
N SER A 84 -12.10 4.11 -0.32
CA SER A 84 -11.51 5.14 -1.19
C SER A 84 -11.01 4.60 -2.52
N VAL A 85 -10.89 3.28 -2.68
CA VAL A 85 -10.40 2.66 -3.90
C VAL A 85 -11.40 2.90 -5.03
N VAL A 86 -10.91 3.37 -6.18
CA VAL A 86 -11.78 3.63 -7.34
C VAL A 86 -12.35 2.32 -7.90
N PRO A 87 -13.56 2.35 -8.48
CA PRO A 87 -14.09 1.17 -9.16
C PRO A 87 -13.11 0.66 -10.23
N GLY A 88 -12.93 -0.64 -10.28
CA GLY A 88 -11.94 -1.28 -11.17
C GLY A 88 -10.52 -1.32 -10.60
N GLY A 89 -10.31 -0.72 -9.44
CA GLY A 89 -9.00 -0.72 -8.78
C GLY A 89 -8.60 -2.07 -8.22
N THR A 90 -7.40 -2.12 -7.65
CA THR A 90 -6.80 -3.34 -7.09
C THR A 90 -6.46 -3.14 -5.62
N VAL A 91 -6.75 -4.15 -4.80
CA VAL A 91 -6.40 -4.14 -3.37
C VAL A 91 -5.58 -5.39 -3.06
N ILE A 92 -4.45 -5.20 -2.40
CA ILE A 92 -3.60 -6.28 -1.93
C ILE A 92 -3.62 -6.25 -0.40
N ILE A 93 -4.00 -7.35 0.21
CA ILE A 93 -4.21 -7.46 1.65
C ILE A 93 -3.27 -8.51 2.23
N ASP A 94 -2.54 -8.15 3.30
CA ASP A 94 -1.81 -9.15 4.07
C ASP A 94 -2.82 -9.95 4.90
N SER A 95 -3.19 -11.11 4.41
CA SER A 95 -4.23 -11.94 5.02
C SER A 95 -3.81 -12.57 6.35
N THR A 96 -2.52 -12.54 6.69
CA THR A 96 -2.06 -12.99 8.01
C THR A 96 -2.55 -12.05 9.12
N LEU A 97 -2.56 -10.75 8.84
CA LEU A 97 -2.84 -9.71 9.84
C LEU A 97 -4.21 -9.07 9.65
N VAL A 98 -4.83 -9.23 8.50
CA VAL A 98 -6.14 -8.65 8.20
C VAL A 98 -7.15 -9.76 8.07
N ASP A 99 -8.06 -9.85 9.03
CA ASP A 99 -9.13 -10.87 9.05
C ASP A 99 -10.32 -10.49 8.18
N ALA A 100 -10.44 -9.23 7.80
CA ALA A 100 -11.59 -8.73 7.07
C ALA A 100 -11.71 -9.38 5.71
N LYS A 101 -12.96 -9.63 5.31
CA LYS A 101 -13.29 -10.07 3.96
C LYS A 101 -13.90 -8.90 3.22
N CYS A 102 -13.35 -8.57 2.06
CA CYS A 102 -13.86 -7.48 1.25
C CYS A 102 -15.19 -7.88 0.63
N ASP A 103 -16.22 -7.07 0.84
CA ASP A 103 -17.54 -7.28 0.28
C ASP A 103 -17.80 -6.49 -1.00
N ARG A 104 -16.83 -5.67 -1.41
CA ARG A 104 -16.93 -4.91 -2.67
C ARG A 104 -16.72 -5.85 -3.86
N THR A 105 -17.59 -5.70 -4.86
CA THR A 105 -17.56 -6.49 -6.09
C THR A 105 -17.03 -5.71 -7.29
N ASP A 106 -16.76 -4.42 -7.12
CA ASP A 106 -16.33 -3.52 -8.19
C ASP A 106 -14.81 -3.34 -8.25
N ILE A 107 -14.05 -4.07 -7.42
CA ILE A 107 -12.59 -4.01 -7.36
C ILE A 107 -12.00 -5.41 -7.39
N ASN A 108 -10.70 -5.48 -7.70
CA ASN A 108 -9.94 -6.73 -7.67
C ASN A 108 -9.23 -6.85 -6.33
N VAL A 109 -9.48 -7.92 -5.58
CA VAL A 109 -8.92 -8.13 -4.24
C VAL A 109 -8.02 -9.37 -4.24
N TYR A 110 -6.81 -9.21 -3.74
CA TYR A 110 -5.83 -10.28 -3.59
C TYR A 110 -5.44 -10.42 -2.13
N TYR A 111 -5.59 -11.62 -1.59
CA TYR A 111 -5.21 -11.94 -0.22
C TYR A 111 -3.87 -12.66 -0.25
N VAL A 112 -2.84 -12.03 0.28
CA VAL A 112 -1.48 -12.56 0.31
C VAL A 112 -1.07 -12.75 1.77
N PRO A 113 -0.77 -13.98 2.24
CA PRO A 113 -0.34 -14.18 3.62
C PRO A 113 1.13 -13.79 3.80
N ALA A 114 1.43 -12.51 3.57
CA ALA A 114 2.78 -12.00 3.47
C ALA A 114 3.60 -12.20 4.75
N THR A 115 3.00 -11.92 5.91
CA THR A 115 3.70 -12.10 7.20
C THR A 115 3.99 -13.57 7.46
N ALA A 116 3.03 -14.47 7.20
CA ALA A 116 3.26 -15.90 7.36
C ALA A 116 4.34 -16.42 6.41
N LEU A 117 4.31 -15.98 5.16
CA LEU A 117 5.32 -16.37 4.18
C LEU A 117 6.72 -15.89 4.58
N ALA A 118 6.83 -14.65 5.07
CA ALA A 118 8.11 -14.13 5.53
C ALA A 118 8.65 -14.95 6.69
N ASN A 119 7.81 -15.36 7.64
CA ASN A 119 8.22 -16.17 8.77
C ASN A 119 8.66 -17.58 8.34
N GLU A 120 7.98 -18.17 7.36
CA GLU A 120 8.33 -19.49 6.83
C GLU A 120 9.68 -19.52 6.12
N HIS A 121 10.10 -18.38 5.54
CA HIS A 121 11.33 -18.29 4.77
C HIS A 121 12.45 -17.59 5.53
N ASP A 122 12.40 -17.57 6.86
CA ASP A 122 13.39 -16.91 7.72
C ASP A 122 13.57 -15.42 7.40
N MET A 123 12.51 -14.79 6.95
CA MET A 123 12.50 -13.36 6.59
C MET A 123 11.64 -12.56 7.58
N LYS A 124 11.69 -12.94 8.85
CA LYS A 124 10.88 -12.27 9.88
C LYS A 124 11.08 -10.77 9.86
N GLY A 125 9.98 -10.04 9.85
CA GLY A 125 10.02 -8.58 9.77
C GLY A 125 10.11 -8.03 8.35
N LEU A 126 10.18 -8.90 7.33
CA LEU A 126 10.34 -8.50 5.94
C LEU A 126 9.10 -8.86 5.10
N ALA A 127 7.92 -8.85 5.70
CA ALA A 127 6.68 -9.12 4.97
C ALA A 127 6.48 -8.15 3.80
N ASN A 128 6.99 -6.94 3.92
CA ASN A 128 6.91 -5.93 2.86
C ASN A 128 7.67 -6.32 1.59
N ILE A 129 8.63 -7.23 1.69
CA ILE A 129 9.38 -7.72 0.53
C ILE A 129 8.58 -8.79 -0.22
N ILE A 130 7.73 -9.54 0.46
CA ILE A 130 6.89 -10.55 -0.16
C ILE A 130 5.88 -9.90 -1.12
#